data_4f85c392661c6bc4427c00388c2d8487
#
_entry.id   4f85c392661c6bc4427c00388c2d8487
#
_cell.length_a   1.000
_cell.length_b   1.000
_cell.length_c   1.000
_cell.angle_alpha   90.00
_cell.angle_beta   90.00
_cell.angle_gamma   90.00
#
_symmetry.space_group_name_H-M   'P 1'
#
loop_
_entity.id
_entity.type
_entity.pdbx_description
1 polymer ?
#
loop_
_entity_poly.entity_id
_entity_poly.type
_entity_poly.pdbx_seq_one_letter_code
_entity_poly.pdbx_strand_id
1 'polypeptide(L)'
;MLRFFYTCLMYLAQPLLCLFMVLRSFRAPHYRKRLAERYGFYGNTQSPSPNGVLLHAASVGEVIAAVPLIKRIQQDYPQLAITVTTMTPTGSERVKAVFGNSVTHVYLPYDLPGAVSRFIAFVQPRVGIVIETELWFNLIYQFAQRNIPFVIVNARLSARSATRYGWFKEALKPLLNNITLIAPQDDVSGQRYAQLGIAPERLVVTGNIKYDLNVSDELFHQIATLKAQWNTQRPIWIAASTHEGEDEIILKSHRTLLRQYPDLLLILVPRHPERFNSVAQLIEQEGFGFMRRSSHEIPTEETQVLLGDTMGELMLLYGMAKVALVGGSLVAHGGHNPLEPLAFKLPVISGKHTLNFPEIFTKLIERQGVLITEDTPQAVAKAVATFLQSPELGERYGQAGYAVLNENRGALQRVMNLLKPYLN
;
A
#
# COMPACT_ATOMS: atom_id res chain seq x y z
N MET A 1 -13.64 -30.43 -14.09
CA MET A 1 -13.80 -31.10 -12.78
C MET A 1 -13.34 -30.22 -11.62
N LEU A 2 -12.12 -29.66 -11.59
CA LEU A 2 -11.63 -28.85 -10.45
C LEU A 2 -12.57 -27.71 -10.05
N ARG A 3 -13.06 -26.91 -11.02
CA ARG A 3 -14.00 -25.79 -10.75
C ARG A 3 -15.31 -26.27 -10.11
N PHE A 4 -15.78 -27.45 -10.46
CA PHE A 4 -16.99 -28.02 -9.83
C PHE A 4 -16.74 -28.31 -8.34
N PHE A 5 -15.65 -29.01 -8.03
CA PHE A 5 -15.27 -29.28 -6.63
C PHE A 5 -15.01 -28.00 -5.83
N TYR A 6 -14.31 -27.04 -6.44
CA TYR A 6 -14.12 -25.72 -5.85
C TYR A 6 -15.45 -25.03 -5.56
N THR A 7 -16.38 -25.04 -6.50
CA THR A 7 -17.71 -24.44 -6.33
C THR A 7 -18.50 -25.12 -5.21
N CYS A 8 -18.49 -26.46 -5.15
CA CYS A 8 -19.10 -27.17 -4.05
C CYS A 8 -18.47 -26.80 -2.70
N LEU A 9 -17.15 -26.73 -2.63
CA LEU A 9 -16.42 -26.29 -1.43
C LEU A 9 -16.82 -24.87 -1.02
N MET A 10 -16.92 -23.95 -1.99
CA MET A 10 -17.36 -22.57 -1.73
C MET A 10 -18.78 -22.49 -1.17
N TYR A 11 -19.72 -23.32 -1.64
CA TYR A 11 -21.06 -23.39 -1.06
C TYR A 11 -21.05 -24.00 0.35
N LEU A 12 -20.29 -25.06 0.57
CA LEU A 12 -20.13 -25.68 1.89
C LEU A 12 -19.45 -24.76 2.92
N ALA A 13 -18.57 -23.88 2.46
CA ALA A 13 -17.89 -22.91 3.32
C ALA A 13 -18.79 -21.74 3.74
N GLN A 14 -19.95 -21.51 3.10
CA GLN A 14 -20.80 -20.33 3.38
C GLN A 14 -21.22 -20.21 4.85
N PRO A 15 -21.69 -21.27 5.54
CA PRO A 15 -22.04 -21.16 6.96
C PRO A 15 -20.87 -20.70 7.84
N LEU A 16 -19.67 -21.21 7.56
CA LEU A 16 -18.45 -20.83 8.28
C LEU A 16 -18.05 -19.39 7.99
N LEU A 17 -18.17 -18.95 6.73
CA LEU A 17 -17.90 -17.55 6.34
C LEU A 17 -18.91 -16.60 7.00
N CYS A 18 -20.19 -16.96 7.03
CA CYS A 18 -21.21 -16.18 7.72
C CYS A 18 -20.90 -16.07 9.23
N LEU A 19 -20.58 -17.20 9.88
CA LEU A 19 -20.20 -17.21 11.29
C LEU A 19 -18.96 -16.36 11.54
N PHE A 20 -17.92 -16.49 10.72
CA PHE A 20 -16.72 -15.68 10.80
C PHE A 20 -17.02 -14.17 10.69
N MET A 21 -17.87 -13.79 9.73
CA MET A 21 -18.29 -12.40 9.53
C MET A 21 -19.06 -11.86 10.74
N VAL A 22 -19.96 -12.67 11.32
CA VAL A 22 -20.69 -12.30 12.54
C VAL A 22 -19.71 -12.11 13.71
N LEU A 23 -18.84 -13.09 13.97
CA LEU A 23 -17.85 -13.01 15.06
C LEU A 23 -16.91 -11.80 14.89
N ARG A 24 -16.40 -11.59 13.66
CA ARG A 24 -15.52 -10.44 13.37
C ARG A 24 -16.26 -9.11 13.53
N SER A 25 -17.54 -9.07 13.25
CA SER A 25 -18.37 -7.87 13.37
C SER A 25 -18.56 -7.37 14.81
N PHE A 26 -18.34 -8.22 15.82
CA PHE A 26 -18.32 -7.75 17.23
C PHE A 26 -17.12 -6.87 17.53
N ARG A 27 -15.97 -7.15 16.89
CA ARG A 27 -14.75 -6.32 17.03
C ARG A 27 -14.67 -5.19 16.01
N ALA A 28 -15.31 -5.34 14.85
CA ALA A 28 -15.30 -4.38 13.75
C ALA A 28 -16.70 -4.28 13.12
N PRO A 29 -17.61 -3.42 13.63
CA PRO A 29 -19.02 -3.33 13.23
C PRO A 29 -19.23 -3.06 11.73
N HIS A 30 -18.25 -2.46 11.06
CA HIS A 30 -18.29 -2.18 9.62
C HIS A 30 -18.41 -3.45 8.76
N TYR A 31 -18.03 -4.63 9.28
CA TYR A 31 -18.19 -5.91 8.58
C TYR A 31 -19.67 -6.35 8.41
N ARG A 32 -20.59 -5.81 9.21
CA ARG A 32 -22.05 -6.07 9.07
C ARG A 32 -22.70 -5.26 7.95
N LYS A 33 -22.05 -4.17 7.53
CA LYS A 33 -22.61 -3.30 6.50
C LYS A 33 -22.39 -3.92 5.13
N ARG A 34 -23.38 -3.71 4.24
CA ARG A 34 -23.31 -4.11 2.82
C ARG A 34 -23.07 -5.61 2.58
N LEU A 35 -23.59 -6.48 3.47
CA LEU A 35 -23.42 -7.95 3.34
C LEU A 35 -24.08 -8.51 2.07
N ALA A 36 -25.18 -7.94 1.60
CA ALA A 36 -25.87 -8.34 0.39
C ALA A 36 -24.97 -8.26 -0.86
N GLU A 37 -24.07 -7.28 -0.91
CA GLU A 37 -23.11 -7.13 -2.02
C GLU A 37 -22.18 -8.33 -2.15
N ARG A 38 -21.83 -9.00 -1.03
CA ARG A 38 -21.01 -10.21 -1.04
C ARG A 38 -21.69 -11.42 -1.69
N TYR A 39 -22.98 -11.27 -1.97
CA TYR A 39 -23.79 -12.25 -2.72
C TYR A 39 -24.26 -11.68 -4.06
N GLY A 40 -23.72 -10.52 -4.49
CA GLY A 40 -24.04 -9.87 -5.76
C GLY A 40 -25.37 -9.11 -5.78
N PHE A 41 -25.87 -8.68 -4.61
CA PHE A 41 -27.07 -7.86 -4.48
C PHE A 41 -26.67 -6.44 -4.05
N TYR A 42 -26.80 -5.46 -4.95
CA TYR A 42 -26.29 -4.11 -4.76
C TYR A 42 -27.37 -3.09 -4.33
N GLY A 43 -28.62 -3.55 -4.15
CA GLY A 43 -29.72 -2.75 -3.59
C GLY A 43 -29.93 -1.43 -4.33
N ASN A 44 -29.84 -0.32 -3.58
CA ASN A 44 -30.01 1.02 -4.12
C ASN A 44 -28.71 1.63 -4.70
N THR A 45 -27.62 0.85 -4.76
CA THR A 45 -26.39 1.34 -5.41
C THR A 45 -26.65 1.49 -6.89
N GLN A 46 -26.46 2.68 -7.42
CA GLN A 46 -26.61 2.95 -8.84
C GLN A 46 -25.62 2.09 -9.64
N SER A 47 -26.11 1.41 -10.67
CA SER A 47 -25.25 0.67 -11.60
C SER A 47 -24.30 1.65 -12.30
N PRO A 48 -23.02 1.32 -12.39
CA PRO A 48 -22.07 2.13 -13.17
C PRO A 48 -22.46 2.10 -14.66
N SER A 49 -21.96 3.06 -15.41
CA SER A 49 -22.13 3.06 -16.87
C SER A 49 -21.50 1.78 -17.45
N PRO A 50 -22.19 1.09 -18.37
CA PRO A 50 -21.67 -0.13 -19.01
C PRO A 50 -20.39 0.16 -19.80
N ASN A 51 -19.64 -0.89 -20.13
CA ASN A 51 -18.35 -0.81 -20.82
C ASN A 51 -17.28 0.01 -20.08
N GLY A 52 -17.39 0.09 -18.75
CA GLY A 52 -16.36 0.69 -17.89
C GLY A 52 -15.24 -0.29 -17.54
N VAL A 53 -14.35 0.14 -16.66
CA VAL A 53 -13.23 -0.66 -16.13
C VAL A 53 -13.60 -1.18 -14.75
N LEU A 54 -13.50 -2.49 -14.56
CA LEU A 54 -13.50 -3.09 -13.23
C LEU A 54 -12.06 -3.20 -12.71
N LEU A 55 -11.80 -2.68 -11.52
CA LEU A 55 -10.53 -2.87 -10.83
C LEU A 55 -10.78 -3.49 -9.45
N HIS A 56 -10.14 -4.63 -9.20
CA HIS A 56 -10.20 -5.32 -7.91
C HIS A 56 -8.90 -5.16 -7.12
N ALA A 57 -9.04 -4.71 -5.88
CA ALA A 57 -7.96 -4.61 -4.90
C ALA A 57 -8.49 -5.09 -3.53
N ALA A 58 -8.18 -6.31 -3.12
CA ALA A 58 -8.83 -6.99 -2.00
C ALA A 58 -8.62 -6.28 -0.66
N SER A 59 -7.43 -5.74 -0.42
CA SER A 59 -7.00 -5.15 0.84
C SER A 59 -6.65 -3.66 0.72
N VAL A 60 -6.48 -2.98 1.86
CA VAL A 60 -6.02 -1.58 1.89
C VAL A 60 -4.65 -1.41 1.24
N GLY A 61 -3.75 -2.39 1.38
CA GLY A 61 -2.41 -2.35 0.76
C GLY A 61 -2.48 -2.40 -0.77
N GLU A 62 -3.34 -3.25 -1.31
CA GLU A 62 -3.59 -3.34 -2.75
C GLU A 62 -4.31 -2.09 -3.30
N VAL A 63 -5.25 -1.51 -2.53
CA VAL A 63 -5.88 -0.24 -2.90
C VAL A 63 -4.81 0.85 -3.03
N ILE A 64 -3.89 0.96 -2.07
CA ILE A 64 -2.80 1.94 -2.11
C ILE A 64 -1.92 1.71 -3.36
N ALA A 65 -1.59 0.46 -3.67
CA ALA A 65 -0.83 0.12 -4.87
C ALA A 65 -1.60 0.43 -6.18
N ALA A 66 -2.94 0.32 -6.15
CA ALA A 66 -3.80 0.59 -7.30
C ALA A 66 -4.04 2.09 -7.56
N VAL A 67 -3.90 2.96 -6.54
CA VAL A 67 -4.20 4.41 -6.67
C VAL A 67 -3.50 5.06 -7.88
N PRO A 68 -2.19 4.88 -8.12
CA PRO A 68 -1.54 5.47 -9.28
C PRO A 68 -2.14 5.00 -10.61
N LEU A 69 -2.48 3.71 -10.71
CA LEU A 69 -3.08 3.13 -11.91
C LEU A 69 -4.49 3.68 -12.15
N ILE A 70 -5.32 3.75 -11.12
CA ILE A 70 -6.68 4.30 -11.22
C ILE A 70 -6.64 5.76 -11.66
N LYS A 71 -5.81 6.59 -11.03
CA LYS A 71 -5.65 8.01 -11.39
C LYS A 71 -5.18 8.17 -12.84
N ARG A 72 -4.24 7.33 -13.28
CA ARG A 72 -3.74 7.37 -14.64
C ARG A 72 -4.81 6.96 -15.65
N ILE A 73 -5.63 5.95 -15.37
CA ILE A 73 -6.77 5.57 -16.21
C ILE A 73 -7.80 6.72 -16.26
N GLN A 74 -8.12 7.37 -15.14
CA GLN A 74 -9.02 8.53 -15.12
C GLN A 74 -8.49 9.70 -15.96
N GLN A 75 -7.20 9.93 -15.95
CA GLN A 75 -6.54 11.00 -16.71
C GLN A 75 -6.51 10.70 -18.20
N ASP A 76 -6.08 9.50 -18.59
CA ASP A 76 -5.87 9.12 -19.99
C ASP A 76 -7.20 8.74 -20.69
N TYR A 77 -8.20 8.28 -19.91
CA TYR A 77 -9.50 7.78 -20.39
C TYR A 77 -10.68 8.35 -19.55
N PRO A 78 -10.88 9.68 -19.53
CA PRO A 78 -11.86 10.31 -18.65
C PRO A 78 -13.32 9.92 -18.94
N GLN A 79 -13.59 9.33 -20.11
CA GLN A 79 -14.90 8.83 -20.51
C GLN A 79 -15.25 7.46 -19.91
N LEU A 80 -14.27 6.72 -19.38
CA LEU A 80 -14.51 5.38 -18.85
C LEU A 80 -14.98 5.44 -17.39
N ALA A 81 -16.11 4.83 -17.11
CA ALA A 81 -16.55 4.60 -15.75
C ALA A 81 -15.61 3.56 -15.08
N ILE A 82 -15.18 3.86 -13.87
CA ILE A 82 -14.32 2.94 -13.11
C ILE A 82 -15.08 2.40 -11.91
N THR A 83 -15.17 1.09 -11.82
CA THR A 83 -15.69 0.39 -10.64
C THR A 83 -14.53 -0.23 -9.88
N VAL A 84 -14.34 0.18 -8.63
CA VAL A 84 -13.33 -0.40 -7.73
C VAL A 84 -13.99 -1.33 -6.76
N THR A 85 -13.47 -2.54 -6.62
CA THR A 85 -13.95 -3.52 -5.64
C THR A 85 -12.92 -3.86 -4.59
N THR A 86 -13.37 -4.09 -3.37
CA THR A 86 -12.52 -4.51 -2.25
C THR A 86 -13.15 -5.70 -1.51
N MET A 87 -12.36 -6.35 -0.63
CA MET A 87 -12.85 -7.39 0.27
C MET A 87 -12.96 -6.92 1.73
N THR A 88 -12.33 -5.81 2.10
CA THR A 88 -12.26 -5.33 3.48
C THR A 88 -12.91 -3.96 3.66
N PRO A 89 -13.52 -3.68 4.85
CA PRO A 89 -14.05 -2.34 5.15
C PRO A 89 -12.99 -1.25 5.08
N THR A 90 -11.79 -1.51 5.58
CA THR A 90 -10.66 -0.55 5.52
C THR A 90 -10.23 -0.24 4.09
N GLY A 91 -10.26 -1.25 3.19
CA GLY A 91 -10.07 -1.03 1.76
C GLY A 91 -11.16 -0.14 1.16
N SER A 92 -12.44 -0.42 1.52
CA SER A 92 -13.59 0.40 1.11
C SER A 92 -13.46 1.87 1.54
N GLU A 93 -13.09 2.09 2.81
CA GLU A 93 -12.87 3.43 3.36
C GLU A 93 -11.73 4.14 2.63
N ARG A 94 -10.65 3.43 2.32
CA ARG A 94 -9.52 3.99 1.57
C ARG A 94 -9.91 4.42 0.16
N VAL A 95 -10.69 3.60 -0.56
CA VAL A 95 -11.20 3.98 -1.89
C VAL A 95 -12.04 5.25 -1.80
N LYS A 96 -12.97 5.32 -0.83
CA LYS A 96 -13.82 6.50 -0.62
C LYS A 96 -13.00 7.75 -0.26
N ALA A 97 -12.00 7.60 0.60
CA ALA A 97 -11.14 8.72 1.01
C ALA A 97 -10.31 9.30 -0.14
N VAL A 98 -9.85 8.44 -1.08
CA VAL A 98 -8.98 8.88 -2.18
C VAL A 98 -9.78 9.36 -3.40
N PHE A 99 -10.90 8.71 -3.71
CA PHE A 99 -11.61 8.90 -4.97
C PHE A 99 -12.99 9.56 -4.80
N GLY A 100 -13.54 9.60 -3.59
CA GLY A 100 -14.89 10.11 -3.34
C GLY A 100 -15.91 9.43 -4.24
N ASN A 101 -16.59 10.23 -5.05
CA ASN A 101 -17.59 9.80 -6.02
C ASN A 101 -17.05 9.66 -7.46
N SER A 102 -15.75 9.82 -7.68
CA SER A 102 -15.14 9.71 -9.01
C SER A 102 -15.01 8.26 -9.50
N VAL A 103 -15.26 7.30 -8.61
CA VAL A 103 -15.36 5.87 -8.93
C VAL A 103 -16.57 5.25 -8.24
N THR A 104 -17.16 4.23 -8.84
CA THR A 104 -18.15 3.39 -8.15
C THR A 104 -17.42 2.38 -7.27
N HIS A 105 -17.76 2.30 -5.98
CA HIS A 105 -17.20 1.30 -5.09
C HIS A 105 -18.25 0.31 -4.59
N VAL A 106 -18.00 -0.98 -4.81
CA VAL A 106 -18.77 -2.10 -4.26
C VAL A 106 -17.85 -3.19 -3.72
N TYR A 107 -18.35 -4.07 -2.84
CA TYR A 107 -17.61 -5.26 -2.48
C TYR A 107 -17.65 -6.30 -3.59
N LEU A 108 -16.50 -6.96 -3.83
CA LEU A 108 -16.48 -8.15 -4.68
C LEU A 108 -17.33 -9.24 -4.00
N PRO A 109 -18.23 -9.93 -4.72
CA PRO A 109 -18.98 -11.03 -4.15
C PRO A 109 -18.09 -12.23 -3.84
N TYR A 110 -18.56 -13.10 -2.96
CA TYR A 110 -17.97 -14.42 -2.80
C TYR A 110 -17.99 -15.17 -4.14
N ASP A 111 -16.98 -15.98 -4.39
CA ASP A 111 -16.77 -16.64 -5.69
C ASP A 111 -17.77 -17.78 -5.96
N LEU A 112 -19.06 -17.48 -5.79
CA LEU A 112 -20.19 -18.34 -6.09
C LEU A 112 -20.73 -18.02 -7.49
N PRO A 113 -20.97 -19.00 -8.36
CA PRO A 113 -21.40 -18.77 -9.75
C PRO A 113 -22.55 -17.78 -9.90
N GLY A 114 -23.60 -17.91 -9.08
CA GLY A 114 -24.76 -17.02 -9.13
C GLY A 114 -24.45 -15.60 -8.65
N ALA A 115 -23.61 -15.44 -7.62
CA ALA A 115 -23.21 -14.14 -7.10
C ALA A 115 -22.32 -13.40 -8.11
N VAL A 116 -21.34 -14.09 -8.69
CA VAL A 116 -20.46 -13.55 -9.73
C VAL A 116 -21.24 -13.17 -10.98
N SER A 117 -22.24 -13.98 -11.38
CA SER A 117 -23.08 -13.67 -12.55
C SER A 117 -23.87 -12.35 -12.35
N ARG A 118 -24.49 -12.18 -11.17
CA ARG A 118 -25.19 -10.93 -10.81
C ARG A 118 -24.24 -9.73 -10.78
N PHE A 119 -23.04 -9.92 -10.22
CA PHE A 119 -22.01 -8.90 -10.18
C PHE A 119 -21.60 -8.42 -11.58
N ILE A 120 -21.28 -9.36 -12.49
CA ILE A 120 -20.89 -9.00 -13.85
C ILE A 120 -22.06 -8.31 -14.59
N ALA A 121 -23.29 -8.76 -14.37
CA ALA A 121 -24.47 -8.12 -14.93
C ALA A 121 -24.73 -6.72 -14.37
N PHE A 122 -24.36 -6.47 -13.11
CA PHE A 122 -24.45 -5.15 -12.48
C PHE A 122 -23.35 -4.19 -12.98
N VAL A 123 -22.09 -4.65 -13.08
CA VAL A 123 -20.97 -3.78 -13.46
C VAL A 123 -20.83 -3.63 -14.96
N GLN A 124 -21.13 -4.65 -15.74
CA GLN A 124 -20.98 -4.72 -17.20
C GLN A 124 -19.61 -4.19 -17.70
N PRO A 125 -18.49 -4.73 -17.18
CA PRO A 125 -17.18 -4.18 -17.49
C PRO A 125 -16.72 -4.59 -18.88
N ARG A 126 -15.92 -3.74 -19.55
CA ARG A 126 -15.19 -4.10 -20.78
C ARG A 126 -13.89 -4.86 -20.47
N VAL A 127 -13.34 -4.67 -19.28
CA VAL A 127 -12.13 -5.34 -18.80
C VAL A 127 -12.18 -5.47 -17.28
N GLY A 128 -11.69 -6.60 -16.75
CA GLY A 128 -11.42 -6.79 -15.33
C GLY A 128 -9.92 -6.75 -15.06
N ILE A 129 -9.51 -5.83 -14.19
CA ILE A 129 -8.13 -5.65 -13.75
C ILE A 129 -8.05 -6.05 -12.28
N VAL A 130 -7.15 -6.96 -11.96
CA VAL A 130 -6.94 -7.45 -10.59
C VAL A 130 -5.53 -7.09 -10.14
N ILE A 131 -5.40 -6.59 -8.93
CA ILE A 131 -4.12 -6.22 -8.33
C ILE A 131 -3.54 -7.40 -7.53
N GLU A 132 -2.25 -7.63 -7.67
CA GLU A 132 -1.47 -8.66 -6.96
C GLU A 132 -1.93 -10.11 -7.24
N THR A 133 -2.36 -10.86 -6.22
CA THR A 133 -2.55 -12.33 -6.36
C THR A 133 -3.96 -12.75 -5.93
N GLU A 134 -4.94 -12.48 -6.75
CA GLU A 134 -6.32 -12.86 -6.47
C GLU A 134 -6.85 -13.80 -7.56
N LEU A 135 -6.82 -15.13 -7.30
CA LEU A 135 -7.24 -16.16 -8.23
C LEU A 135 -8.65 -16.67 -7.86
N TRP A 136 -9.67 -15.94 -8.28
CA TRP A 136 -11.08 -16.27 -8.09
C TRP A 136 -11.60 -17.11 -9.27
N PHE A 137 -11.72 -18.42 -9.10
CA PHE A 137 -11.90 -19.37 -10.21
C PHE A 137 -13.22 -19.24 -10.94
N ASN A 138 -14.31 -18.95 -10.24
CA ASN A 138 -15.59 -18.74 -10.91
C ASN A 138 -15.65 -17.36 -11.58
N LEU A 139 -15.01 -16.34 -11.00
CA LEU A 139 -14.88 -15.01 -11.60
C LEU A 139 -14.09 -15.11 -12.91
N ILE A 140 -12.88 -15.68 -12.90
CA ILE A 140 -12.03 -15.88 -14.07
C ILE A 140 -12.80 -16.64 -15.17
N TYR A 141 -13.45 -17.73 -14.80
CA TYR A 141 -14.24 -18.54 -15.75
C TYR A 141 -15.39 -17.74 -16.37
N GLN A 142 -16.12 -16.97 -15.57
CA GLN A 142 -17.28 -16.22 -16.07
C GLN A 142 -16.91 -15.02 -16.93
N PHE A 143 -15.76 -14.41 -16.69
CA PHE A 143 -15.19 -13.39 -17.56
C PHE A 143 -14.88 -14.00 -18.93
N ALA A 144 -14.17 -15.14 -18.96
CA ALA A 144 -13.84 -15.84 -20.21
C ALA A 144 -15.10 -16.24 -20.98
N GLN A 145 -16.15 -16.78 -20.31
CA GLN A 145 -17.40 -17.16 -20.96
C GLN A 145 -18.16 -15.98 -21.61
N ARG A 146 -17.89 -14.76 -21.16
CA ARG A 146 -18.50 -13.52 -21.70
C ARG A 146 -17.55 -12.77 -22.64
N ASN A 147 -16.39 -13.37 -22.95
CA ASN A 147 -15.32 -12.73 -23.74
C ASN A 147 -14.86 -11.38 -23.16
N ILE A 148 -14.93 -11.23 -21.84
CA ILE A 148 -14.44 -10.04 -21.13
C ILE A 148 -12.97 -10.31 -20.74
N PRO A 149 -12.02 -9.49 -21.19
CA PRO A 149 -10.60 -9.62 -20.81
C PRO A 149 -10.43 -9.56 -19.28
N PHE A 150 -9.64 -10.50 -18.75
CA PHE A 150 -9.28 -10.56 -17.34
C PHE A 150 -7.78 -10.45 -17.20
N VAL A 151 -7.30 -9.36 -16.58
CA VAL A 151 -5.87 -9.02 -16.52
C VAL A 151 -5.44 -8.92 -15.05
N ILE A 152 -4.33 -9.55 -14.71
CA ILE A 152 -3.71 -9.42 -13.38
C ILE A 152 -2.49 -8.52 -13.51
N VAL A 153 -2.46 -7.41 -12.78
CA VAL A 153 -1.35 -6.45 -12.79
C VAL A 153 -0.66 -6.37 -11.44
N ASN A 154 0.60 -5.96 -11.44
CA ASN A 154 1.45 -5.98 -10.26
C ASN A 154 1.47 -7.38 -9.61
N ALA A 155 1.38 -8.42 -10.44
CA ALA A 155 1.15 -9.79 -10.00
C ALA A 155 2.32 -10.32 -9.17
N ARG A 156 2.01 -10.81 -7.98
CA ARG A 156 2.97 -11.40 -7.06
C ARG A 156 2.56 -12.81 -6.69
N LEU A 157 3.47 -13.76 -6.83
CA LEU A 157 3.21 -15.14 -6.40
C LEU A 157 4.28 -15.61 -5.43
N SER A 158 3.94 -15.76 -4.16
CA SER A 158 4.86 -16.22 -3.13
C SER A 158 5.30 -17.68 -3.39
N ALA A 159 6.49 -18.07 -2.92
CA ALA A 159 6.96 -19.45 -3.01
C ALA A 159 5.96 -20.44 -2.40
N ARG A 160 5.42 -20.11 -1.22
CA ARG A 160 4.41 -20.92 -0.53
C ARG A 160 3.14 -21.11 -1.35
N SER A 161 2.64 -20.05 -1.99
CA SER A 161 1.45 -20.10 -2.84
C SER A 161 1.75 -20.89 -4.12
N ALA A 162 2.90 -20.67 -4.76
CA ALA A 162 3.32 -21.42 -5.95
C ALA A 162 3.38 -22.93 -5.66
N THR A 163 3.98 -23.34 -4.53
CA THR A 163 4.03 -24.75 -4.12
C THR A 163 2.62 -25.33 -3.93
N ARG A 164 1.71 -24.61 -3.23
CA ARG A 164 0.34 -25.08 -3.00
C ARG A 164 -0.47 -25.22 -4.30
N TYR A 165 -0.38 -24.24 -5.20
CA TYR A 165 -1.01 -24.29 -6.51
C TYR A 165 -0.38 -25.38 -7.40
N GLY A 166 0.92 -25.59 -7.26
CA GLY A 166 1.67 -26.63 -7.98
C GLY A 166 1.14 -28.05 -7.74
N TRP A 167 0.59 -28.36 -6.55
CA TRP A 167 -0.03 -29.65 -6.27
C TRP A 167 -1.24 -29.96 -7.19
N PHE A 168 -1.89 -28.93 -7.72
CA PHE A 168 -3.08 -29.04 -8.58
C PHE A 168 -2.82 -28.48 -9.99
N LYS A 169 -1.55 -28.35 -10.40
CA LYS A 169 -1.13 -27.67 -11.63
C LYS A 169 -1.95 -28.11 -12.87
N GLU A 170 -2.02 -29.41 -13.15
CA GLU A 170 -2.73 -29.90 -14.35
C GLU A 170 -4.22 -29.57 -14.34
N ALA A 171 -4.84 -29.55 -13.17
CA ALA A 171 -6.23 -29.20 -13.03
C ALA A 171 -6.46 -27.68 -13.06
N LEU A 172 -5.48 -26.87 -12.63
CA LEU A 172 -5.52 -25.41 -12.65
C LEU A 172 -5.21 -24.82 -14.03
N LYS A 173 -4.32 -25.45 -14.79
CA LYS A 173 -3.85 -24.94 -16.08
C LYS A 173 -4.96 -24.50 -17.05
N PRO A 174 -6.04 -25.29 -17.30
CA PRO A 174 -7.12 -24.85 -18.17
C PRO A 174 -7.86 -23.62 -17.67
N LEU A 175 -7.95 -23.47 -16.33
CA LEU A 175 -8.62 -22.34 -15.69
C LEU A 175 -7.73 -21.08 -15.75
N LEU A 176 -6.45 -21.21 -15.42
CA LEU A 176 -5.50 -20.11 -15.46
C LEU A 176 -5.31 -19.58 -16.88
N ASN A 177 -5.42 -20.44 -17.88
CA ASN A 177 -5.39 -20.03 -19.29
C ASN A 177 -6.66 -19.30 -19.78
N ASN A 178 -7.64 -19.08 -18.93
CA ASN A 178 -8.72 -18.11 -19.17
C ASN A 178 -8.31 -16.67 -18.82
N ILE A 179 -7.20 -16.49 -18.09
CA ILE A 179 -6.64 -15.16 -17.82
C ILE A 179 -6.04 -14.62 -19.11
N THR A 180 -6.42 -13.41 -19.49
CA THR A 180 -5.98 -12.79 -20.75
C THR A 180 -4.50 -12.43 -20.69
N LEU A 181 -4.07 -11.81 -19.56
CA LEU A 181 -2.70 -11.35 -19.35
C LEU A 181 -2.37 -11.33 -17.86
N ILE A 182 -1.15 -11.71 -17.52
CA ILE A 182 -0.58 -11.49 -16.19
C ILE A 182 0.67 -10.62 -16.34
N ALA A 183 0.74 -9.54 -15.58
CA ALA A 183 1.87 -8.63 -15.51
C ALA A 183 2.59 -8.77 -14.16
N PRO A 184 3.56 -9.72 -14.04
CA PRO A 184 4.32 -9.93 -12.82
C PRO A 184 5.14 -8.70 -12.42
N GLN A 185 5.26 -8.49 -11.10
CA GLN A 185 6.08 -7.40 -10.55
C GLN A 185 7.59 -7.69 -10.60
N ASP A 186 8.00 -8.94 -10.84
CA ASP A 186 9.39 -9.40 -10.91
C ASP A 186 9.49 -10.71 -11.70
N ASP A 187 10.71 -11.04 -12.12
CA ASP A 187 11.01 -12.28 -12.88
C ASP A 187 10.71 -13.54 -12.07
N VAL A 188 10.90 -13.51 -10.75
CA VAL A 188 10.66 -14.66 -9.86
C VAL A 188 9.18 -15.01 -9.84
N SER A 189 8.31 -14.01 -9.70
CA SER A 189 6.86 -14.20 -9.81
C SER A 189 6.46 -14.67 -11.21
N GLY A 190 7.07 -14.09 -12.26
CA GLY A 190 6.86 -14.53 -13.65
C GLY A 190 7.19 -16.00 -13.86
N GLN A 191 8.36 -16.45 -13.40
CA GLN A 191 8.76 -17.87 -13.47
C GLN A 191 7.80 -18.78 -12.70
N ARG A 192 7.32 -18.38 -11.53
CA ARG A 192 6.34 -19.16 -10.76
C ARG A 192 5.01 -19.31 -11.49
N TYR A 193 4.51 -18.25 -12.13
CA TYR A 193 3.31 -18.35 -12.98
C TYR A 193 3.53 -19.24 -14.19
N ALA A 194 4.67 -19.17 -14.85
CA ALA A 194 5.03 -20.07 -15.95
C ALA A 194 5.08 -21.54 -15.49
N GLN A 195 5.64 -21.80 -14.30
CA GLN A 195 5.66 -23.15 -13.70
C GLN A 195 4.25 -23.69 -13.40
N LEU A 196 3.27 -22.84 -13.13
CA LEU A 196 1.86 -23.22 -13.00
C LEU A 196 1.18 -23.50 -14.35
N GLY A 197 1.86 -23.27 -15.47
CA GLY A 197 1.38 -23.59 -16.81
C GLY A 197 0.66 -22.45 -17.52
N ILE A 198 0.87 -21.20 -17.08
CA ILE A 198 0.48 -20.01 -17.85
C ILE A 198 1.37 -19.95 -19.11
N ALA A 199 0.73 -19.72 -20.25
CA ALA A 199 1.42 -19.60 -21.53
C ALA A 199 2.35 -18.36 -21.55
N PRO A 200 3.60 -18.48 -22.06
CA PRO A 200 4.59 -17.39 -22.02
C PRO A 200 4.11 -16.09 -22.66
N GLU A 201 3.32 -16.16 -23.71
CA GLU A 201 2.75 -15.00 -24.41
C GLU A 201 1.75 -14.20 -23.56
N ARG A 202 1.29 -14.78 -22.46
CA ARG A 202 0.40 -14.12 -21.47
C ARG A 202 1.13 -13.58 -20.26
N LEU A 203 2.45 -13.71 -20.22
CA LEU A 203 3.29 -13.26 -19.11
C LEU A 203 4.20 -12.13 -19.59
N VAL A 204 4.02 -10.93 -19.03
CA VAL A 204 4.89 -9.77 -19.33
C VAL A 204 5.31 -9.12 -18.03
N VAL A 205 6.57 -9.28 -17.65
CA VAL A 205 7.11 -8.66 -16.42
C VAL A 205 7.12 -7.15 -16.58
N THR A 206 6.38 -6.45 -15.70
CA THR A 206 6.24 -4.99 -15.76
C THR A 206 6.99 -4.26 -14.66
N GLY A 207 7.45 -4.95 -13.64
CA GLY A 207 7.96 -4.31 -12.45
C GLY A 207 6.84 -4.01 -11.44
N ASN A 208 7.23 -3.49 -10.27
CA ASN A 208 6.30 -3.22 -9.18
C ASN A 208 5.89 -1.74 -9.19
N ILE A 209 4.59 -1.49 -9.35
CA ILE A 209 3.99 -0.14 -9.39
C ILE A 209 4.32 0.68 -8.12
N LYS A 210 4.62 0.03 -7.00
CA LYS A 210 4.99 0.71 -5.75
C LYS A 210 6.26 1.57 -5.90
N TYR A 211 7.14 1.26 -6.87
CA TYR A 211 8.32 2.09 -7.16
C TYR A 211 8.01 3.35 -8.00
N ASP A 212 6.82 3.46 -8.59
CA ASP A 212 6.42 4.64 -9.38
C ASP A 212 5.93 5.80 -8.50
N LEU A 213 6.67 6.07 -7.43
CA LEU A 213 6.48 7.23 -6.60
C LEU A 213 7.07 8.46 -7.29
N ASN A 214 6.23 9.40 -7.66
CA ASN A 214 6.64 10.71 -8.15
C ASN A 214 6.33 11.77 -7.11
N VAL A 215 7.34 12.56 -6.78
CA VAL A 215 7.16 13.82 -6.04
C VAL A 215 6.82 14.87 -7.08
N SER A 216 5.63 15.46 -7.00
CA SER A 216 5.21 16.51 -7.94
C SER A 216 5.95 17.83 -7.68
N ASP A 217 6.07 18.66 -8.71
CA ASP A 217 6.64 20.01 -8.57
C ASP A 217 5.84 20.84 -7.56
N GLU A 218 4.52 20.66 -7.54
CA GLU A 218 3.64 21.30 -6.57
C GLU A 218 4.03 20.96 -5.13
N LEU A 219 4.33 19.67 -4.85
CA LEU A 219 4.78 19.26 -3.52
C LEU A 219 6.15 19.87 -3.16
N PHE A 220 7.07 19.99 -4.12
CA PHE A 220 8.33 20.69 -3.89
C PHE A 220 8.10 22.16 -3.58
N HIS A 221 7.17 22.85 -4.25
CA HIS A 221 6.79 24.23 -3.92
C HIS A 221 6.19 24.33 -2.52
N GLN A 222 5.29 23.41 -2.13
CA GLN A 222 4.73 23.37 -0.79
C GLN A 222 5.80 23.16 0.28
N ILE A 223 6.76 22.25 0.05
CA ILE A 223 7.91 22.04 0.95
C ILE A 223 8.76 23.31 1.08
N ALA A 224 9.08 23.97 -0.03
CA ALA A 224 9.86 25.20 -0.03
C ALA A 224 9.14 26.32 0.75
N THR A 225 7.84 26.47 0.53
CA THR A 225 6.99 27.41 1.25
C THR A 225 7.00 27.13 2.76
N LEU A 226 6.80 25.86 3.16
CA LEU A 226 6.78 25.48 4.56
C LEU A 226 8.15 25.69 5.23
N LYS A 227 9.26 25.39 4.52
CA LYS A 227 10.62 25.69 4.99
C LYS A 227 10.85 27.18 5.21
N ALA A 228 10.38 28.02 4.30
CA ALA A 228 10.47 29.47 4.43
C ALA A 228 9.63 29.99 5.60
N GLN A 229 8.42 29.45 5.80
CA GLN A 229 7.55 29.83 6.91
C GLN A 229 8.15 29.45 8.27
N TRP A 230 8.72 28.26 8.39
CA TRP A 230 9.36 27.84 9.63
C TRP A 230 10.67 28.59 9.90
N ASN A 231 11.31 29.10 8.86
CA ASN A 231 12.56 29.89 8.92
C ASN A 231 13.59 29.30 9.91
N THR A 232 13.74 27.99 9.92
CA THR A 232 14.59 27.26 10.86
C THR A 232 15.74 26.57 10.15
N GLN A 233 16.91 26.63 10.76
CA GLN A 233 18.11 25.91 10.33
C GLN A 233 18.37 24.67 11.19
N ARG A 234 17.55 24.43 12.20
CA ARG A 234 17.71 23.29 13.11
C ARG A 234 17.57 21.95 12.37
N PRO A 235 18.31 20.94 12.79
CA PRO A 235 18.17 19.61 12.21
C PRO A 235 16.79 19.02 12.57
N ILE A 236 16.19 18.33 11.60
CA ILE A 236 14.88 17.68 11.75
C ILE A 236 15.02 16.19 11.39
N TRP A 237 14.56 15.31 12.24
CA TRP A 237 14.34 13.94 11.86
C TRP A 237 12.88 13.54 12.01
N ILE A 238 12.44 12.57 11.21
CA ILE A 238 11.06 12.12 11.19
C ILE A 238 10.96 10.65 11.55
N ALA A 239 10.03 10.31 12.45
CA ALA A 239 9.59 8.95 12.71
C ALA A 239 8.17 8.81 12.18
N ALA A 240 8.02 8.10 11.07
CA ALA A 240 6.81 8.12 10.26
C ALA A 240 6.05 6.80 10.30
N SER A 241 4.73 6.89 10.34
CA SER A 241 3.82 5.74 10.36
C SER A 241 4.04 4.81 11.55
N THR A 242 4.18 5.39 12.74
CA THR A 242 4.46 4.65 13.98
C THR A 242 3.24 3.89 14.52
N HIS A 243 3.50 2.80 15.20
CA HIS A 243 2.54 1.97 15.90
C HIS A 243 2.74 2.01 17.41
N GLU A 244 1.77 1.46 18.13
CA GLU A 244 1.85 1.29 19.58
C GLU A 244 3.11 0.50 19.97
N GLY A 245 3.84 0.98 20.97
CA GLY A 245 5.12 0.45 21.41
C GLY A 245 6.34 1.04 20.70
N GLU A 246 6.17 1.70 19.55
CA GLU A 246 7.28 2.39 18.87
C GLU A 246 7.48 3.82 19.39
N ASP A 247 6.37 4.52 19.71
CA ASP A 247 6.43 5.93 20.11
C ASP A 247 7.24 6.12 21.38
N GLU A 248 7.15 5.21 22.34
CA GLU A 248 7.94 5.23 23.59
C GLU A 248 9.44 5.04 23.31
N ILE A 249 9.77 4.12 22.39
CA ILE A 249 11.17 3.89 21.96
C ILE A 249 11.70 5.16 21.29
N ILE A 250 10.93 5.74 20.38
CA ILE A 250 11.29 6.93 19.60
C ILE A 250 11.48 8.15 20.52
N LEU A 251 10.55 8.41 21.45
CA LEU A 251 10.65 9.53 22.37
C LEU A 251 11.85 9.42 23.32
N LYS A 252 12.12 8.21 23.85
CA LYS A 252 13.33 7.96 24.65
C LYS A 252 14.62 8.12 23.84
N SER A 253 14.60 7.72 22.56
CA SER A 253 15.71 7.95 21.64
C SER A 253 15.94 9.44 21.42
N HIS A 254 14.85 10.19 21.20
CA HIS A 254 14.92 11.64 20.98
C HIS A 254 15.47 12.37 22.21
N ARG A 255 15.06 11.96 23.41
CA ARG A 255 15.64 12.49 24.66
C ARG A 255 17.14 12.27 24.75
N THR A 256 17.61 11.12 24.31
CA THR A 256 19.05 10.84 24.24
C THR A 256 19.77 11.74 23.23
N LEU A 257 19.16 11.95 22.08
CA LEU A 257 19.68 12.80 21.01
C LEU A 257 19.74 14.27 21.41
N LEU A 258 18.76 14.79 22.14
CA LEU A 258 18.72 16.18 22.62
C LEU A 258 19.90 16.56 23.53
N ARG A 259 20.53 15.58 24.20
CA ARG A 259 21.76 15.82 24.98
C ARG A 259 22.93 16.22 24.09
N GLN A 260 22.97 15.77 22.84
CA GLN A 260 24.03 16.02 21.89
C GLN A 260 23.62 17.07 20.85
N TYR A 261 22.34 17.15 20.54
CA TYR A 261 21.73 18.06 19.56
C TYR A 261 20.55 18.81 20.22
N PRO A 262 20.81 19.83 21.06
CA PRO A 262 19.74 20.51 21.82
C PRO A 262 18.61 21.08 20.94
N ASP A 263 18.95 21.51 19.71
CA ASP A 263 18.04 22.11 18.76
C ASP A 263 17.33 21.10 17.84
N LEU A 264 17.54 19.79 18.05
CA LEU A 264 16.97 18.77 17.17
C LEU A 264 15.42 18.72 17.30
N LEU A 265 14.72 18.77 16.18
CA LEU A 265 13.27 18.59 16.12
C LEU A 265 12.95 17.17 15.66
N LEU A 266 12.06 16.51 16.41
CA LEU A 266 11.41 15.27 15.98
C LEU A 266 10.06 15.59 15.35
N ILE A 267 9.79 15.09 14.14
CA ILE A 267 8.45 14.97 13.59
C ILE A 267 7.97 13.55 13.84
N LEU A 268 6.96 13.38 14.69
CA LEU A 268 6.39 12.08 15.04
C LEU A 268 5.02 11.92 14.37
N VAL A 269 4.89 10.94 13.47
CA VAL A 269 3.68 10.74 12.68
C VAL A 269 3.08 9.35 12.93
N PRO A 270 2.05 9.24 13.79
CA PRO A 270 1.37 7.97 14.02
C PRO A 270 0.63 7.48 12.76
N ARG A 271 0.60 6.16 12.55
CA ARG A 271 -0.02 5.55 11.36
C ARG A 271 -1.54 5.72 11.29
N HIS A 272 -2.20 5.75 12.44
CA HIS A 272 -3.65 5.72 12.56
C HIS A 272 -4.17 6.97 13.28
N PRO A 273 -5.18 7.68 12.71
CA PRO A 273 -5.71 8.92 13.29
C PRO A 273 -6.27 8.74 14.72
N GLU A 274 -6.83 7.56 15.02
CA GLU A 274 -7.33 7.25 16.36
C GLU A 274 -6.26 7.29 17.46
N ARG A 275 -4.98 7.24 17.07
CA ARG A 275 -3.85 7.31 18.00
C ARG A 275 -3.30 8.72 18.22
N PHE A 276 -3.75 9.72 17.47
CA PHE A 276 -3.19 11.08 17.56
C PHE A 276 -3.30 11.65 18.99
N ASN A 277 -4.44 11.45 19.64
CA ASN A 277 -4.62 11.97 21.00
C ASN A 277 -3.83 11.19 22.06
N SER A 278 -3.75 9.87 21.96
CA SER A 278 -2.97 9.06 22.90
C SER A 278 -1.46 9.32 22.77
N VAL A 279 -0.97 9.54 21.54
CA VAL A 279 0.43 9.90 21.31
C VAL A 279 0.73 11.32 21.79
N ALA A 280 -0.18 12.28 21.62
CA ALA A 280 -0.04 13.61 22.20
C ALA A 280 0.11 13.55 23.73
N GLN A 281 -0.76 12.78 24.40
CA GLN A 281 -0.67 12.57 25.84
C GLN A 281 0.66 11.91 26.26
N LEU A 282 1.15 10.95 25.48
CA LEU A 282 2.44 10.31 25.73
C LEU A 282 3.60 11.32 25.63
N ILE A 283 3.61 12.19 24.61
CA ILE A 283 4.63 13.24 24.45
C ILE A 283 4.62 14.18 25.65
N GLU A 284 3.44 14.55 26.12
CA GLU A 284 3.23 15.41 27.28
C GLU A 284 3.72 14.76 28.59
N GLN A 285 3.38 13.49 28.80
CA GLN A 285 3.83 12.69 29.96
C GLN A 285 5.36 12.51 29.97
N GLU A 286 5.96 12.39 28.80
CA GLU A 286 7.42 12.36 28.66
C GLU A 286 8.07 13.75 28.85
N GLY A 287 7.29 14.82 29.04
CA GLY A 287 7.76 16.17 29.37
C GLY A 287 8.47 16.89 28.22
N PHE A 288 8.14 16.59 26.97
CA PHE A 288 8.64 17.36 25.83
C PHE A 288 7.80 18.60 25.55
N GLY A 289 8.47 19.69 25.18
CA GLY A 289 7.83 20.80 24.50
C GLY A 289 7.34 20.31 23.13
N PHE A 290 6.00 20.29 22.91
CA PHE A 290 5.47 19.78 21.65
C PHE A 290 4.38 20.65 21.06
N MET A 291 4.16 20.47 19.78
CA MET A 291 3.13 21.13 19.00
C MET A 291 2.40 20.12 18.11
N ARG A 292 1.15 20.38 17.80
CA ARG A 292 0.37 19.58 16.83
C ARG A 292 0.44 20.23 15.45
N ARG A 293 0.64 19.44 14.42
CA ARG A 293 0.58 19.92 13.03
C ARG A 293 -0.79 20.49 12.66
N SER A 294 -1.86 19.94 13.23
CA SER A 294 -3.24 20.39 13.05
C SER A 294 -3.51 21.79 13.60
N SER A 295 -2.65 22.36 14.46
CA SER A 295 -2.79 23.76 14.90
C SER A 295 -2.39 24.76 13.82
N HIS A 296 -1.66 24.31 12.76
CA HIS A 296 -1.08 25.16 11.71
C HIS A 296 -0.10 26.23 12.21
N GLU A 297 0.30 26.17 13.45
CA GLU A 297 1.30 27.07 14.04
C GLU A 297 2.73 26.68 13.59
N ILE A 298 3.66 27.63 13.73
CA ILE A 298 5.05 27.42 13.38
C ILE A 298 5.79 26.88 14.62
N PRO A 299 6.53 25.76 14.50
CA PRO A 299 7.34 25.25 15.59
C PRO A 299 8.37 26.27 16.06
N THR A 300 8.35 26.57 17.38
CA THR A 300 9.30 27.48 18.04
C THR A 300 10.58 26.74 18.46
N GLU A 301 11.57 27.47 18.99
CA GLU A 301 12.79 26.85 19.53
C GLU A 301 12.49 25.91 20.72
N GLU A 302 11.42 26.15 21.47
CA GLU A 302 10.99 25.31 22.58
C GLU A 302 10.29 24.03 22.11
N THR A 303 9.83 23.98 20.85
CA THR A 303 9.19 22.79 20.29
C THR A 303 10.23 21.71 20.02
N GLN A 304 10.25 20.66 20.81
CA GLN A 304 11.15 19.51 20.65
C GLN A 304 10.51 18.41 19.78
N VAL A 305 9.19 18.29 19.82
CA VAL A 305 8.42 17.31 19.06
C VAL A 305 7.28 18.00 18.31
N LEU A 306 7.19 17.78 17.01
CA LEU A 306 6.00 18.10 16.20
C LEU A 306 5.21 16.82 15.98
N LEU A 307 4.01 16.74 16.53
CA LEU A 307 3.09 15.64 16.27
C LEU A 307 2.42 15.86 14.90
N GLY A 308 2.70 14.98 13.95
CA GLY A 308 2.07 14.98 12.63
C GLY A 308 0.69 14.32 12.69
N ASP A 309 -0.29 15.03 13.19
CA ASP A 309 -1.67 14.60 13.40
C ASP A 309 -2.62 15.05 12.27
N THR A 310 -2.11 15.17 11.06
CA THR A 310 -2.85 15.49 9.84
C THR A 310 -2.80 14.33 8.84
N MET A 311 -3.87 14.19 8.06
CA MET A 311 -3.93 13.15 7.03
C MET A 311 -3.50 13.72 5.65
N GLY A 312 -2.68 12.94 4.94
CA GLY A 312 -2.26 13.29 3.57
C GLY A 312 -1.00 14.14 3.47
N GLU A 313 -0.42 14.63 4.58
CA GLU A 313 0.76 15.49 4.59
C GLU A 313 2.10 14.73 4.78
N LEU A 314 2.10 13.40 4.87
CA LEU A 314 3.32 12.64 5.19
C LEU A 314 4.47 12.94 4.23
N MET A 315 4.18 13.03 2.92
CA MET A 315 5.21 13.35 1.92
C MET A 315 5.76 14.78 2.10
N LEU A 316 4.91 15.75 2.48
CA LEU A 316 5.35 17.10 2.82
C LEU A 316 6.30 17.08 4.02
N LEU A 317 5.96 16.32 5.07
CA LEU A 317 6.76 16.21 6.29
C LEU A 317 8.10 15.49 6.05
N TYR A 318 8.14 14.47 5.18
CA TYR A 318 9.42 13.89 4.74
C TYR A 318 10.33 14.94 4.07
N GLY A 319 9.78 15.83 3.25
CA GLY A 319 10.53 16.89 2.60
C GLY A 319 11.14 17.90 3.57
N MET A 320 10.69 17.97 4.83
CA MET A 320 11.24 18.81 5.88
C MET A 320 12.42 18.18 6.63
N ALA A 321 12.54 16.85 6.60
CA ALA A 321 13.47 16.09 7.43
C ALA A 321 14.84 15.90 6.76
N LYS A 322 15.85 15.59 7.58
CA LYS A 322 17.21 15.17 7.15
C LYS A 322 17.43 13.66 7.33
N VAL A 323 16.69 13.01 8.23
CA VAL A 323 16.78 11.58 8.52
C VAL A 323 15.34 11.05 8.72
N ALA A 324 15.05 9.88 8.17
CA ALA A 324 13.75 9.25 8.30
C ALA A 324 13.83 7.86 8.94
N LEU A 325 13.01 7.63 9.98
CA LEU A 325 12.71 6.30 10.50
C LEU A 325 11.32 5.88 10.01
N VAL A 326 11.24 4.69 9.41
CA VAL A 326 9.98 4.13 8.91
C VAL A 326 9.42 3.16 9.94
N GLY A 327 8.27 3.49 10.51
CA GLY A 327 7.61 2.76 11.58
C GLY A 327 6.95 1.44 11.14
N GLY A 328 6.31 0.77 12.11
CA GLY A 328 5.84 -0.61 11.96
C GLY A 328 6.97 -1.63 11.91
N SER A 329 8.19 -1.18 12.11
CA SER A 329 9.43 -1.92 11.91
C SER A 329 10.19 -2.23 13.22
N LEU A 330 10.01 -1.42 14.26
CA LEU A 330 10.55 -1.68 15.60
C LEU A 330 9.65 -2.66 16.38
N VAL A 331 8.39 -2.79 15.98
CA VAL A 331 7.44 -3.77 16.50
C VAL A 331 6.98 -4.72 15.38
N ALA A 332 6.39 -5.85 15.71
CA ALA A 332 6.07 -6.92 14.75
C ALA A 332 4.86 -6.62 13.84
N HIS A 333 4.80 -5.41 13.26
CA HIS A 333 3.79 -5.01 12.27
C HIS A 333 4.22 -5.20 10.81
N GLY A 334 5.51 -5.53 10.58
CA GLY A 334 6.02 -5.86 9.24
C GLY A 334 6.53 -4.68 8.43
N GLY A 335 6.66 -3.48 9.03
CA GLY A 335 7.23 -2.29 8.40
C GLY A 335 6.30 -1.59 7.42
N HIS A 336 6.50 -0.29 7.26
CA HIS A 336 5.83 0.55 6.27
C HIS A 336 6.71 0.80 5.03
N ASN A 337 6.20 1.61 4.09
CA ASN A 337 6.82 1.84 2.79
C ASN A 337 8.11 2.66 2.92
N PRO A 338 9.30 2.08 2.68
CA PRO A 338 10.56 2.84 2.75
C PRO A 338 10.80 3.72 1.52
N LEU A 339 10.04 3.54 0.43
CA LEU A 339 10.26 4.26 -0.82
C LEU A 339 9.82 5.73 -0.73
N GLU A 340 8.90 6.06 0.18
CA GLU A 340 8.40 7.42 0.35
C GLU A 340 9.53 8.40 0.78
N PRO A 341 10.28 8.17 1.86
CA PRO A 341 11.41 9.03 2.20
C PRO A 341 12.55 8.96 1.18
N LEU A 342 12.76 7.81 0.52
CA LEU A 342 13.76 7.67 -0.53
C LEU A 342 13.48 8.52 -1.77
N ALA A 343 12.22 8.87 -2.04
CA ALA A 343 11.87 9.80 -3.10
C ALA A 343 12.47 11.20 -2.90
N PHE A 344 12.79 11.55 -1.65
CA PHE A 344 13.51 12.79 -1.26
C PHE A 344 15.01 12.56 -1.02
N LYS A 345 15.52 11.38 -1.33
CA LYS A 345 16.93 10.97 -1.08
C LYS A 345 17.32 11.06 0.39
N LEU A 346 16.35 10.86 1.30
CA LEU A 346 16.64 10.83 2.73
C LEU A 346 17.33 9.51 3.11
N PRO A 347 18.31 9.55 4.03
CA PRO A 347 18.77 8.34 4.68
C PRO A 347 17.64 7.73 5.49
N VAL A 348 17.37 6.44 5.26
CA VAL A 348 16.27 5.71 5.87
C VAL A 348 16.79 4.77 6.94
N ILE A 349 16.15 4.81 8.11
CA ILE A 349 16.31 3.88 9.22
C ILE A 349 15.06 3.01 9.30
N SER A 350 15.23 1.72 9.56
CA SER A 350 14.14 0.78 9.81
C SER A 350 14.53 -0.21 10.89
N GLY A 351 13.56 -0.68 11.66
CA GLY A 351 13.74 -1.87 12.51
C GLY A 351 13.80 -3.15 11.66
N LYS A 352 13.94 -4.27 12.35
CA LYS A 352 14.10 -5.61 11.72
C LYS A 352 12.81 -6.22 11.14
N HIS A 353 11.63 -5.69 11.52
CA HIS A 353 10.35 -6.22 11.07
C HIS A 353 9.93 -5.58 9.74
N THR A 354 10.25 -6.23 8.62
CA THR A 354 10.08 -5.68 7.25
C THR A 354 9.24 -6.56 6.33
N LEU A 355 8.44 -7.47 6.89
CA LEU A 355 7.72 -8.52 6.16
C LEU A 355 6.68 -8.03 5.15
N ASN A 356 6.20 -6.77 5.25
CA ASN A 356 5.27 -6.20 4.29
C ASN A 356 5.95 -5.77 2.97
N PHE A 357 7.28 -5.55 2.99
CA PHE A 357 8.07 -5.08 1.86
C PHE A 357 9.38 -5.88 1.69
N PRO A 358 9.36 -7.23 1.73
CA PRO A 358 10.58 -8.04 1.86
C PRO A 358 11.55 -7.82 0.70
N GLU A 359 11.07 -7.78 -0.54
CA GLU A 359 11.90 -7.62 -1.74
C GLU A 359 12.54 -6.23 -1.80
N ILE A 360 11.78 -5.19 -1.39
CA ILE A 360 12.28 -3.81 -1.34
C ILE A 360 13.40 -3.70 -0.31
N PHE A 361 13.17 -4.22 0.91
CA PHE A 361 14.18 -4.18 1.97
C PHE A 361 15.41 -5.01 1.63
N THR A 362 15.26 -6.18 0.97
CA THR A 362 16.42 -6.97 0.50
C THR A 362 17.30 -6.13 -0.41
N LYS A 363 16.73 -5.51 -1.46
CA LYS A 363 17.48 -4.65 -2.39
C LYS A 363 18.11 -3.46 -1.69
N LEU A 364 17.40 -2.82 -0.76
CA LEU A 364 17.90 -1.66 -0.02
C LEU A 364 19.06 -2.03 0.91
N ILE A 365 19.00 -3.17 1.59
CA ILE A 365 20.07 -3.67 2.46
C ILE A 365 21.32 -3.98 1.61
N GLU A 366 21.17 -4.73 0.51
CA GLU A 366 22.26 -5.09 -0.39
C GLU A 366 23.00 -3.86 -0.97
N ARG A 367 22.25 -2.79 -1.24
CA ARG A 367 22.78 -1.54 -1.81
C ARG A 367 23.14 -0.48 -0.79
N GLN A 368 23.04 -0.77 0.52
CA GLN A 368 23.23 0.22 1.60
C GLN A 368 22.30 1.44 1.46
N GLY A 369 21.07 1.23 1.03
CA GLY A 369 20.03 2.28 0.90
C GLY A 369 19.14 2.39 2.14
N VAL A 370 19.34 1.55 3.17
CA VAL A 370 18.64 1.59 4.45
C VAL A 370 19.57 1.12 5.56
N LEU A 371 19.45 1.72 6.73
CA LEU A 371 20.13 1.29 7.95
C LEU A 371 19.14 0.51 8.83
N ILE A 372 19.42 -0.76 9.09
CA ILE A 372 18.61 -1.57 10.01
C ILE A 372 19.12 -1.37 11.44
N THR A 373 18.19 -1.12 12.37
CA THR A 373 18.47 -0.91 13.79
C THR A 373 17.73 -1.92 14.67
N GLU A 374 18.24 -2.14 15.87
CA GLU A 374 17.53 -2.86 16.92
C GLU A 374 16.40 -2.02 17.50
N ASP A 375 15.44 -2.69 18.16
CA ASP A 375 14.23 -2.13 18.74
C ASP A 375 14.45 -1.54 20.15
N THR A 376 15.60 -0.90 20.35
CA THR A 376 15.95 -0.23 21.62
C THR A 376 16.16 1.27 21.44
N PRO A 377 15.85 2.09 22.47
CA PRO A 377 16.06 3.53 22.39
C PRO A 377 17.51 3.92 22.07
N GLN A 378 18.48 3.18 22.60
CA GLN A 378 19.89 3.44 22.41
C GLN A 378 20.32 3.16 20.96
N ALA A 379 19.83 2.05 20.37
CA ALA A 379 20.16 1.69 18.99
C ALA A 379 19.54 2.67 18.00
N VAL A 380 18.28 3.05 18.21
CA VAL A 380 17.59 4.06 17.37
C VAL A 380 18.29 5.41 17.48
N ALA A 381 18.63 5.87 18.69
CA ALA A 381 19.36 7.13 18.89
C ALA A 381 20.72 7.09 18.16
N LYS A 382 21.47 5.98 18.29
CA LYS A 382 22.75 5.79 17.59
C LYS A 382 22.57 5.84 16.07
N ALA A 383 21.55 5.18 15.53
CA ALA A 383 21.28 5.17 14.09
C ALA A 383 20.98 6.58 13.54
N VAL A 384 20.16 7.36 14.25
CA VAL A 384 19.86 8.76 13.88
C VAL A 384 21.12 9.62 14.01
N ALA A 385 21.86 9.52 15.13
CA ALA A 385 23.10 10.26 15.35
C ALA A 385 24.14 9.98 14.26
N THR A 386 24.23 8.75 13.76
CA THR A 386 25.16 8.36 12.68
C THR A 386 24.97 9.25 11.43
N PHE A 387 23.74 9.54 11.04
CA PHE A 387 23.45 10.38 9.89
C PHE A 387 23.50 11.88 10.19
N LEU A 388 23.24 12.28 11.43
CA LEU A 388 23.38 13.68 11.85
C LEU A 388 24.85 14.09 11.98
N GLN A 389 25.73 13.19 12.43
CA GLN A 389 27.16 13.42 12.58
C GLN A 389 27.90 13.42 11.24
N SER A 390 27.46 12.60 10.30
CA SER A 390 28.06 12.48 8.97
C SER A 390 27.01 12.69 7.87
N PRO A 391 26.76 13.96 7.49
CA PRO A 391 25.84 14.28 6.39
C PRO A 391 26.21 13.59 5.07
N GLU A 392 27.50 13.41 4.80
CA GLU A 392 28.00 12.70 3.62
C GLU A 392 27.59 11.22 3.61
N LEU A 393 27.61 10.55 4.80
CA LEU A 393 27.13 9.20 4.93
C LEU A 393 25.62 9.14 4.71
N GLY A 394 24.87 10.09 5.28
CA GLY A 394 23.44 10.23 5.06
C GLY A 394 23.10 10.40 3.58
N GLU A 395 23.82 11.28 2.88
CA GLU A 395 23.64 11.47 1.44
C GLU A 395 23.94 10.19 0.65
N ARG A 396 25.02 9.48 0.97
CA ARG A 396 25.36 8.19 0.33
C ARG A 396 24.24 7.16 0.47
N TYR A 397 23.68 6.99 1.69
CA TYR A 397 22.55 6.08 1.92
C TYR A 397 21.30 6.52 1.19
N GLY A 398 20.97 7.81 1.23
CA GLY A 398 19.84 8.40 0.53
C GLY A 398 19.94 8.23 -0.99
N GLN A 399 21.11 8.48 -1.57
CA GLN A 399 21.35 8.27 -3.01
C GLN A 399 21.30 6.80 -3.41
N ALA A 400 21.86 5.90 -2.60
CA ALA A 400 21.80 4.47 -2.85
C ALA A 400 20.36 3.94 -2.82
N GLY A 401 19.57 4.37 -1.84
CA GLY A 401 18.15 4.03 -1.76
C GLY A 401 17.33 4.64 -2.91
N TYR A 402 17.60 5.90 -3.28
CA TYR A 402 16.99 6.54 -4.44
C TYR A 402 17.33 5.83 -5.76
N ALA A 403 18.57 5.32 -5.91
CA ALA A 403 18.95 4.54 -7.07
C ALA A 403 18.10 3.25 -7.18
N VAL A 404 17.88 2.54 -6.07
CA VAL A 404 16.98 1.36 -6.04
C VAL A 404 15.55 1.77 -6.44
N LEU A 405 15.03 2.88 -5.93
CA LEU A 405 13.72 3.39 -6.33
C LEU A 405 13.69 3.68 -7.84
N ASN A 406 14.66 4.42 -8.36
CA ASN A 406 14.69 4.93 -9.73
C ASN A 406 14.91 3.82 -10.77
N GLU A 407 15.78 2.84 -10.50
CA GLU A 407 16.03 1.67 -11.36
C GLU A 407 14.78 0.81 -11.56
N ASN A 408 13.87 0.81 -10.60
CA ASN A 408 12.64 0.01 -10.63
C ASN A 408 11.40 0.79 -11.08
N ARG A 409 11.52 2.08 -11.42
CA ARG A 409 10.42 2.91 -11.94
C ARG A 409 9.96 2.49 -13.35
N GLY A 410 8.84 3.03 -13.77
CA GLY A 410 8.25 2.81 -15.09
C GLY A 410 7.32 1.61 -15.17
N ALA A 411 7.07 0.92 -14.07
CA ALA A 411 6.13 -0.19 -13.99
C ALA A 411 4.71 0.26 -14.38
N LEU A 412 4.26 1.40 -13.88
CA LEU A 412 2.94 1.98 -14.19
C LEU A 412 2.79 2.24 -15.70
N GLN A 413 3.81 2.82 -16.34
CA GLN A 413 3.76 3.09 -17.77
C GLN A 413 3.73 1.79 -18.59
N ARG A 414 4.53 0.79 -18.20
CA ARG A 414 4.50 -0.54 -18.83
C ARG A 414 3.13 -1.21 -18.68
N VAL A 415 2.54 -1.15 -17.49
CA VAL A 415 1.17 -1.65 -17.24
C VAL A 415 0.14 -0.91 -18.10
N MET A 416 0.20 0.43 -18.16
CA MET A 416 -0.71 1.21 -19.01
C MET A 416 -0.59 0.83 -20.49
N ASN A 417 0.63 0.63 -21.00
CA ASN A 417 0.85 0.19 -22.37
C ASN A 417 0.20 -1.18 -22.65
N LEU A 418 0.30 -2.12 -21.68
CA LEU A 418 -0.33 -3.44 -21.79
C LEU A 418 -1.87 -3.37 -21.71
N LEU A 419 -2.42 -2.42 -20.96
CA LEU A 419 -3.86 -2.24 -20.80
C LEU A 419 -4.50 -1.47 -21.97
N LYS A 420 -3.72 -0.71 -22.72
CA LYS A 420 -4.22 0.14 -23.82
C LYS A 420 -5.19 -0.57 -24.80
N PRO A 421 -4.95 -1.81 -25.26
CA PRO A 421 -5.88 -2.51 -26.15
C PRO A 421 -7.25 -2.80 -25.54
N TYR A 422 -7.34 -2.82 -24.23
CA TYR A 422 -8.56 -3.12 -23.46
C TYR A 422 -9.29 -1.84 -22.98
N LEU A 423 -8.62 -0.68 -23.05
CA LEU A 423 -9.15 0.61 -22.59
C LEU A 423 -9.69 1.49 -23.74
N ASN A 424 -9.28 1.22 -24.98
CA ASN A 424 -9.73 1.95 -26.17
C ASN A 424 -11.15 1.58 -26.64
#